data_c436045ad7037577fc96282a6d921680
#
_entry.id   c436045ad7037577fc96282a6d921680
#
_cell.length_a   1.000
_cell.length_b   1.000
_cell.length_c   1.000
_cell.angle_alpha   90.00
_cell.angle_beta   90.00
_cell.angle_gamma   90.00
#
_symmetry.space_group_name_H-M   'P 1'
#
loop_
_entity.id
_entity.type
_entity.pdbx_description
1 polymer ?
#
loop_
_entity_poly.entity_id
_entity_poly.type
_entity_poly.pdbx_seq_one_letter_code
_entity_poly.pdbx_strand_id
1 'polypeptide(L)'
;MATAVSAKEPKIVVELAPASTFDMRVEQLVSVLNGQIAYEAFFTPSFLAAVPPAQIKAISDSFTQQYGKALSVQSVQRSGPNNATLEVEYEKAVATIEITTEASSPFKVAGLLAKGFAVKGDSIDKIKTDFGALSGTSGFVVQKLSDDGVATLHALNADKQFATGSTFKLYVLAELASQVAGGQRRWSDVVPLGVRNHSSAGTQNWPLDTPVTLQTLATWMISVSDNASTDALMRELGRDAVEGKLATIGHSAPDKALPMLTTVEAFALKSNPTLRQRFEKASEAEQRDLLASERAALSY
;
A
#
# COMPACT_ATOMS: atom_id res chain seq x y z
N MET A 1 17.18 82.37 32.36
CA MET A 1 17.87 81.45 31.39
C MET A 1 17.75 80.06 31.97
N ALA A 2 16.88 79.25 31.44
CA ALA A 2 16.69 77.86 31.85
C ALA A 2 17.17 76.97 30.69
N THR A 3 18.25 76.25 30.95
CA THR A 3 18.86 75.29 30.01
C THR A 3 18.06 73.97 30.00
N ALA A 4 17.44 73.69 28.89
CA ALA A 4 16.77 72.39 28.68
C ALA A 4 17.81 71.28 28.42
N VAL A 5 17.81 70.29 29.30
CA VAL A 5 18.59 69.03 29.09
C VAL A 5 17.72 68.10 28.27
N SER A 6 18.13 67.85 27.02
CA SER A 6 17.52 66.86 26.14
C SER A 6 17.92 65.44 26.61
N ALA A 7 16.99 64.68 27.14
CA ALA A 7 17.17 63.26 27.42
C ALA A 7 17.11 62.45 26.10
N LYS A 8 18.22 61.81 25.74
CA LYS A 8 18.32 60.88 24.64
C LYS A 8 17.65 59.57 25.04
N GLU A 9 16.55 59.21 24.39
CA GLU A 9 15.90 57.91 24.57
C GLU A 9 16.86 56.73 24.22
N PRO A 10 16.92 55.67 25.02
CA PRO A 10 17.71 54.52 24.71
C PRO A 10 17.12 53.78 23.49
N LYS A 11 17.86 53.64 22.40
CA LYS A 11 17.54 52.75 21.31
C LYS A 11 17.58 51.32 21.85
N ILE A 12 16.42 50.68 21.97
CA ILE A 12 16.33 49.21 22.18
C ILE A 12 16.80 48.58 20.89
N VAL A 13 18.03 48.10 20.84
CA VAL A 13 18.51 47.18 19.82
C VAL A 13 17.95 45.84 20.20
N VAL A 14 16.86 45.43 19.52
CA VAL A 14 16.41 44.03 19.56
C VAL A 14 17.45 43.20 18.80
N GLU A 15 18.36 42.61 19.56
CA GLU A 15 19.28 41.60 19.03
C GLU A 15 18.41 40.41 18.66
N LEU A 16 18.15 40.23 17.36
CA LEU A 16 17.49 39.01 16.82
C LEU A 16 18.38 37.84 17.24
N ALA A 17 17.82 36.94 18.07
CA ALA A 17 18.48 35.68 18.38
C ALA A 17 18.91 35.00 17.08
N PRO A 18 20.14 34.45 16.99
CA PRO A 18 20.60 33.80 15.79
C PRO A 18 19.60 32.69 15.44
N ALA A 19 19.16 32.65 14.18
CA ALA A 19 18.24 31.63 13.68
C ALA A 19 18.78 30.25 14.11
N SER A 20 17.90 29.40 14.70
CA SER A 20 18.32 28.08 15.13
C SER A 20 18.85 27.33 13.91
N THR A 21 19.89 26.56 14.09
CA THR A 21 20.50 25.76 13.00
C THR A 21 19.54 24.75 12.40
N PHE A 22 18.51 24.34 13.13
CA PHE A 22 17.36 23.60 12.60
C PHE A 22 16.61 24.44 11.56
N ASP A 23 16.31 25.71 11.86
CA ASP A 23 15.57 26.59 10.93
C ASP A 23 16.36 26.82 9.63
N MET A 24 17.69 26.95 9.71
CA MET A 24 18.55 27.01 8.52
C MET A 24 18.43 25.74 7.65
N ARG A 25 18.28 24.56 8.26
CA ARG A 25 18.08 23.32 7.49
C ARG A 25 16.70 23.27 6.84
N VAL A 26 15.67 23.77 7.51
CA VAL A 26 14.34 23.90 6.92
C VAL A 26 14.37 24.88 5.73
N GLU A 27 15.05 26.03 5.86
CA GLU A 27 15.20 27.00 4.76
C GLU A 27 15.95 26.42 3.56
N GLN A 28 16.96 25.57 3.79
CA GLN A 28 17.74 24.91 2.74
C GLN A 28 16.98 23.78 2.03
N LEU A 29 15.91 23.25 2.65
CA LEU A 29 15.24 22.03 2.19
C LEU A 29 14.75 22.14 0.73
N VAL A 30 14.10 23.25 0.37
CA VAL A 30 13.59 23.48 -0.98
C VAL A 30 14.72 23.41 -2.02
N SER A 31 15.86 24.03 -1.72
CA SER A 31 17.04 24.01 -2.59
C SER A 31 17.64 22.59 -2.73
N VAL A 32 17.61 21.81 -1.65
CA VAL A 32 18.07 20.40 -1.67
C VAL A 32 17.13 19.54 -2.51
N LEU A 33 15.82 19.69 -2.34
CA LEU A 33 14.82 18.96 -3.10
C LEU A 33 14.88 19.27 -4.60
N ASN A 34 15.30 20.50 -4.95
CA ASN A 34 15.51 20.94 -6.34
C ASN A 34 16.92 20.66 -6.85
N GLY A 35 17.78 19.96 -6.09
CA GLY A 35 19.15 19.60 -6.51
C GLY A 35 20.12 20.76 -6.58
N GLN A 36 19.88 21.86 -5.86
CA GLN A 36 20.71 23.08 -5.86
C GLN A 36 21.78 23.06 -4.76
N ILE A 37 21.67 22.18 -3.79
CA ILE A 37 22.63 21.99 -2.69
C ILE A 37 23.13 20.55 -2.73
N ALA A 38 24.45 20.37 -2.59
CA ALA A 38 25.06 19.05 -2.50
C ALA A 38 24.53 18.27 -1.29
N TYR A 39 24.15 17.02 -1.48
CA TYR A 39 23.56 16.19 -0.43
C TYR A 39 24.49 16.00 0.76
N GLU A 40 25.80 15.92 0.53
CA GLU A 40 26.84 15.79 1.55
C GLU A 40 26.93 17.03 2.47
N ALA A 41 26.53 18.19 1.98
CA ALA A 41 26.48 19.42 2.77
C ALA A 41 25.22 19.46 3.68
N PHE A 42 24.17 18.75 3.31
CA PHE A 42 22.87 18.79 3.98
C PHE A 42 22.63 17.58 4.89
N PHE A 43 22.89 16.37 4.41
CA PHE A 43 22.63 15.11 5.12
C PHE A 43 23.83 14.61 5.92
N THR A 44 23.55 13.82 6.95
CA THR A 44 24.58 13.10 7.72
C THR A 44 25.21 11.97 6.89
N PRO A 45 26.46 11.56 7.19
CA PRO A 45 27.06 10.38 6.54
C PRO A 45 26.26 9.10 6.76
N SER A 46 25.63 8.93 7.93
CA SER A 46 24.77 7.75 8.22
C SER A 46 23.51 7.74 7.36
N PHE A 47 22.88 8.89 7.13
CA PHE A 47 21.73 8.98 6.22
C PHE A 47 22.14 8.65 4.78
N LEU A 48 23.26 9.19 4.30
CA LEU A 48 23.76 8.93 2.94
C LEU A 48 24.25 7.49 2.74
N ALA A 49 24.66 6.81 3.80
CA ALA A 49 24.97 5.38 3.74
C ALA A 49 23.71 4.52 3.59
N ALA A 50 22.57 4.93 4.21
CA ALA A 50 21.30 4.25 4.09
C ALA A 50 20.56 4.60 2.79
N VAL A 51 20.64 5.86 2.35
CA VAL A 51 20.01 6.38 1.12
C VAL A 51 21.08 7.10 0.31
N PRO A 52 21.72 6.41 -0.64
CA PRO A 52 22.79 6.99 -1.45
C PRO A 52 22.35 8.23 -2.26
N PRO A 53 23.26 9.19 -2.55
CA PRO A 53 22.96 10.40 -3.32
C PRO A 53 22.21 10.15 -4.64
N ALA A 54 22.58 9.09 -5.36
CA ALA A 54 21.89 8.72 -6.59
C ALA A 54 20.42 8.34 -6.37
N GLN A 55 20.11 7.67 -5.25
CA GLN A 55 18.74 7.31 -4.88
C GLN A 55 17.94 8.54 -4.44
N ILE A 56 18.54 9.45 -3.65
CA ILE A 56 17.90 10.72 -3.28
C ILE A 56 17.55 11.51 -4.53
N LYS A 57 18.51 11.61 -5.48
CA LYS A 57 18.28 12.28 -6.74
C LYS A 57 17.14 11.67 -7.53
N ALA A 58 17.10 10.35 -7.68
CA ALA A 58 16.03 9.65 -8.40
C ALA A 58 14.65 9.89 -7.77
N ILE A 59 14.56 9.92 -6.43
CA ILE A 59 13.31 10.24 -5.71
C ILE A 59 12.91 11.70 -5.97
N SER A 60 13.85 12.65 -5.86
CA SER A 60 13.58 14.08 -6.11
C SER A 60 13.18 14.35 -7.57
N ASP A 61 13.83 13.71 -8.53
CA ASP A 61 13.47 13.77 -9.95
C ASP A 61 12.05 13.23 -10.20
N SER A 62 11.69 12.11 -9.55
CA SER A 62 10.34 11.53 -9.63
C SER A 62 9.28 12.49 -9.07
N PHE A 63 9.54 13.13 -7.93
CA PHE A 63 8.64 14.13 -7.37
C PHE A 63 8.51 15.35 -8.28
N THR A 64 9.64 15.83 -8.84
CA THR A 64 9.64 16.95 -9.79
C THR A 64 8.86 16.61 -11.06
N GLN A 65 9.00 15.41 -11.59
CA GLN A 65 8.25 14.94 -12.76
C GLN A 65 6.74 14.90 -12.49
N GLN A 66 6.35 14.45 -11.31
CA GLN A 66 4.94 14.24 -10.96
C GLN A 66 4.26 15.53 -10.47
N TYR A 67 4.94 16.32 -9.62
CA TYR A 67 4.36 17.44 -8.89
C TYR A 67 4.94 18.80 -9.26
N GLY A 68 5.92 18.86 -10.16
CA GLY A 68 6.66 20.09 -10.46
C GLY A 68 7.76 20.35 -9.42
N LYS A 69 8.37 21.53 -9.46
CA LYS A 69 9.44 21.93 -8.52
C LYS A 69 8.88 22.20 -7.13
N ALA A 70 9.69 21.96 -6.09
CA ALA A 70 9.44 22.47 -4.75
C ALA A 70 9.59 23.99 -4.75
N LEU A 71 8.62 24.70 -4.15
CA LEU A 71 8.54 26.15 -4.16
C LEU A 71 8.89 26.78 -2.81
N SER A 72 8.27 26.31 -1.71
CA SER A 72 8.42 26.88 -0.37
C SER A 72 8.06 25.87 0.72
N VAL A 73 8.52 26.12 1.94
CA VAL A 73 7.99 25.50 3.15
C VAL A 73 6.87 26.38 3.68
N GLN A 74 5.64 25.87 3.65
CA GLN A 74 4.45 26.62 4.06
C GLN A 74 4.21 26.60 5.56
N SER A 75 4.51 25.47 6.21
CA SER A 75 4.32 25.31 7.65
C SER A 75 5.40 24.41 8.26
N VAL A 76 5.69 24.66 9.53
CA VAL A 76 6.63 23.89 10.35
C VAL A 76 5.96 23.56 11.66
N GLN A 77 5.62 22.28 11.85
CA GLN A 77 5.06 21.78 13.11
C GLN A 77 6.15 21.02 13.88
N ARG A 78 6.77 21.68 14.84
CA ARG A 78 7.82 21.07 15.65
C ARG A 78 7.24 20.01 16.60
N SER A 79 7.86 18.84 16.61
CA SER A 79 7.61 17.77 17.58
C SER A 79 8.72 17.64 18.62
N GLY A 80 9.78 18.43 18.48
CA GLY A 80 10.94 18.48 19.37
C GLY A 80 11.97 19.53 18.88
N PRO A 81 13.09 19.68 19.59
CA PRO A 81 14.12 20.65 19.23
C PRO A 81 14.73 20.38 17.84
N ASN A 82 14.80 19.11 17.43
CA ASN A 82 15.46 18.64 16.21
C ASN A 82 14.51 17.90 15.26
N ASN A 83 13.20 17.95 15.50
CA ASN A 83 12.21 17.21 14.72
C ASN A 83 11.02 18.10 14.38
N ALA A 84 10.56 18.02 13.15
CA ALA A 84 9.31 18.67 12.72
C ALA A 84 8.63 17.89 11.60
N THR A 85 7.33 18.15 11.45
CA THR A 85 6.56 17.89 10.25
C THR A 85 6.43 19.18 9.46
N LEU A 86 6.75 19.14 8.19
CA LEU A 86 6.74 20.27 7.26
C LEU A 86 5.68 20.09 6.21
N GLU A 87 4.99 21.18 5.85
CA GLU A 87 4.22 21.24 4.61
C GLU A 87 5.06 21.96 3.56
N VAL A 88 5.50 21.22 2.53
CA VAL A 88 6.33 21.74 1.45
C VAL A 88 5.47 21.89 0.19
N GLU A 89 5.36 23.11 -0.28
CA GLU A 89 4.63 23.43 -1.50
C GLU A 89 5.44 23.03 -2.74
N TYR A 90 4.82 22.28 -3.62
CA TYR A 90 5.24 22.03 -5.00
C TYR A 90 4.30 22.77 -5.97
N GLU A 91 4.67 22.87 -7.23
CA GLU A 91 3.82 23.53 -8.25
C GLU A 91 2.39 22.94 -8.29
N LYS A 92 2.26 21.60 -8.19
CA LYS A 92 1.00 20.87 -8.36
C LYS A 92 0.52 20.15 -7.08
N ALA A 93 1.27 20.21 -5.98
CA ALA A 93 0.93 19.49 -4.74
C ALA A 93 1.48 20.20 -3.51
N VAL A 94 1.04 19.76 -2.33
CA VAL A 94 1.67 20.05 -1.04
C VAL A 94 2.13 18.73 -0.45
N ALA A 95 3.43 18.63 -0.13
CA ALA A 95 4.02 17.44 0.47
C ALA A 95 4.08 17.57 1.98
N THR A 96 3.66 16.54 2.71
CA THR A 96 3.92 16.41 4.15
C THR A 96 5.23 15.68 4.35
N ILE A 97 6.23 16.34 4.93
CA ILE A 97 7.59 15.83 5.11
C ILE A 97 7.99 15.86 6.58
N GLU A 98 8.47 14.74 7.11
CA GLU A 98 9.11 14.68 8.43
C GLU A 98 10.60 14.91 8.27
N ILE A 99 11.16 15.79 9.10
CA ILE A 99 12.59 16.12 9.13
C ILE A 99 13.16 15.93 10.53
N THR A 100 14.34 15.33 10.62
CA THR A 100 15.13 15.16 11.85
C THR A 100 16.54 15.64 11.60
N THR A 101 17.09 16.49 12.48
CA THR A 101 18.48 16.94 12.43
C THR A 101 19.31 16.35 13.59
N GLU A 102 20.63 16.41 13.47
CA GLU A 102 21.52 16.19 14.60
C GLU A 102 21.26 17.22 15.71
N ALA A 103 21.55 16.84 16.97
CA ALA A 103 21.38 17.71 18.14
C ALA A 103 22.53 18.73 18.34
N SER A 104 23.62 18.59 17.59
CA SER A 104 24.82 19.40 17.69
C SER A 104 25.35 19.83 16.33
N SER A 105 26.21 20.84 16.30
CA SER A 105 26.86 21.32 15.07
C SER A 105 27.55 20.16 14.32
N PRO A 106 27.42 20.06 13.01
CA PRO A 106 26.85 21.03 12.07
C PRO A 106 25.34 20.88 11.81
N PHE A 107 24.59 20.20 12.67
CA PHE A 107 23.12 20.00 12.62
C PHE A 107 22.62 19.46 11.28
N LYS A 108 23.34 18.54 10.68
CA LYS A 108 22.93 17.91 9.42
C LYS A 108 21.64 17.12 9.58
N VAL A 109 20.94 16.96 8.50
CA VAL A 109 19.71 16.19 8.47
C VAL A 109 20.03 14.69 8.58
N ALA A 110 19.54 14.06 9.64
CA ALA A 110 19.71 12.65 9.95
C ALA A 110 18.51 11.79 9.49
N GLY A 111 17.37 12.45 9.21
CA GLY A 111 16.17 11.79 8.70
C GLY A 111 15.34 12.74 7.85
N LEU A 112 14.83 12.25 6.71
CA LEU A 112 13.90 12.97 5.85
C LEU A 112 12.94 11.94 5.25
N LEU A 113 11.63 12.12 5.49
CA LEU A 113 10.60 11.18 5.05
C LEU A 113 9.40 11.92 4.47
N ALA A 114 9.12 11.75 3.19
CA ALA A 114 7.86 12.19 2.59
C ALA A 114 6.74 11.21 2.98
N LYS A 115 5.74 11.71 3.73
CA LYS A 115 4.59 10.94 4.20
C LYS A 115 3.50 10.85 3.14
N GLY A 116 3.36 11.89 2.30
CA GLY A 116 2.36 11.94 1.26
C GLY A 116 2.33 13.29 0.54
N PHE A 117 1.54 13.33 -0.53
CA PHE A 117 1.31 14.52 -1.35
C PHE A 117 -0.19 14.77 -1.49
N ALA A 118 -0.63 15.98 -1.16
CA ALA A 118 -1.97 16.47 -1.46
C ALA A 118 -1.92 17.25 -2.78
N VAL A 119 -2.52 16.70 -3.83
CA VAL A 119 -2.53 17.32 -5.17
C VAL A 119 -3.41 18.56 -5.15
N LYS A 120 -2.91 19.69 -5.65
CA LYS A 120 -3.68 20.95 -5.73
C LYS A 120 -4.85 20.81 -6.69
N GLY A 121 -6.02 21.25 -6.25
CA GLY A 121 -7.24 21.20 -7.07
C GLY A 121 -7.80 19.79 -7.25
N ASP A 122 -7.31 18.80 -6.48
CA ASP A 122 -7.92 17.47 -6.47
C ASP A 122 -9.26 17.50 -5.74
N SER A 123 -10.18 16.68 -6.21
CA SER A 123 -11.51 16.51 -5.63
C SER A 123 -12.04 15.12 -5.95
N ILE A 124 -13.04 14.69 -5.19
CA ILE A 124 -13.68 13.40 -5.46
C ILE A 124 -14.32 13.35 -6.87
N ASP A 125 -14.80 14.48 -7.36
CA ASP A 125 -15.39 14.57 -8.69
C ASP A 125 -14.31 14.50 -9.79
N LYS A 126 -13.13 15.09 -9.54
CA LYS A 126 -11.98 14.90 -10.42
C LYS A 126 -11.50 13.46 -10.42
N ILE A 127 -11.40 12.82 -9.25
CA ILE A 127 -11.05 11.39 -9.14
C ILE A 127 -12.04 10.53 -9.93
N LYS A 128 -13.35 10.76 -9.79
CA LYS A 128 -14.38 10.06 -10.58
C LYS A 128 -14.19 10.24 -12.08
N THR A 129 -13.88 11.47 -12.51
CA THR A 129 -13.64 11.80 -13.90
C THR A 129 -12.39 11.08 -14.43
N ASP A 130 -11.29 11.12 -13.67
CA ASP A 130 -10.03 10.48 -14.04
C ASP A 130 -10.19 8.94 -14.13
N PHE A 131 -10.91 8.32 -13.17
CA PHE A 131 -11.27 6.89 -13.25
C PHE A 131 -12.13 6.57 -14.47
N GLY A 132 -13.10 7.44 -14.78
CA GLY A 132 -13.97 7.28 -15.96
C GLY A 132 -13.23 7.43 -17.30
N ALA A 133 -12.09 8.12 -17.32
CA ALA A 133 -11.25 8.30 -18.50
C ALA A 133 -10.29 7.12 -18.75
N LEU A 134 -10.13 6.19 -17.77
CA LEU A 134 -9.30 5.00 -17.97
C LEU A 134 -9.92 4.10 -19.05
N SER A 135 -9.07 3.46 -19.85
CA SER A 135 -9.51 2.45 -20.80
C SER A 135 -10.15 1.26 -20.10
N GLY A 136 -11.32 0.82 -20.58
CA GLY A 136 -12.09 -0.25 -20.00
C GLY A 136 -13.12 0.22 -18.97
N THR A 137 -13.53 -0.66 -18.06
CA THR A 137 -14.46 -0.33 -16.97
C THR A 137 -13.67 -0.20 -15.69
N SER A 138 -13.79 0.93 -15.02
CA SER A 138 -13.22 1.21 -13.71
C SER A 138 -14.31 1.38 -12.65
N GLY A 139 -13.96 1.19 -11.40
CA GLY A 139 -14.86 1.43 -10.28
C GLY A 139 -14.13 1.55 -8.96
N PHE A 140 -14.74 2.24 -8.01
CA PHE A 140 -14.29 2.29 -6.63
C PHE A 140 -15.46 2.54 -5.69
N VAL A 141 -15.25 2.21 -4.42
CA VAL A 141 -16.13 2.59 -3.32
C VAL A 141 -15.27 3.05 -2.13
N VAL A 142 -15.71 4.14 -1.49
CA VAL A 142 -15.16 4.63 -0.24
C VAL A 142 -16.24 4.52 0.82
N GLN A 143 -15.96 3.76 1.86
CA GLN A 143 -16.90 3.49 2.94
C GLN A 143 -16.31 3.88 4.29
N LYS A 144 -17.14 4.45 5.15
CA LYS A 144 -16.85 4.63 6.56
C LYS A 144 -17.37 3.42 7.32
N LEU A 145 -16.49 2.74 8.04
CA LEU A 145 -16.83 1.67 8.97
C LEU A 145 -16.97 2.26 10.37
N SER A 146 -18.05 1.96 11.07
CA SER A 146 -18.29 2.36 12.45
C SER A 146 -19.09 1.30 13.16
N ASP A 147 -19.24 1.40 14.49
CA ASP A 147 -20.05 0.49 15.28
C ASP A 147 -21.52 0.49 14.86
N ASP A 148 -22.01 1.61 14.29
CA ASP A 148 -23.37 1.76 13.77
C ASP A 148 -23.55 1.13 12.36
N GLY A 149 -22.48 0.59 11.77
CA GLY A 149 -22.49 -0.06 10.45
C GLY A 149 -21.59 0.61 9.41
N VAL A 150 -21.92 0.36 8.14
CA VAL A 150 -21.16 0.81 6.97
C VAL A 150 -21.91 1.91 6.23
N ALA A 151 -21.30 3.07 6.07
CA ALA A 151 -21.82 4.18 5.28
C ALA A 151 -20.96 4.40 4.03
N THR A 152 -21.57 4.31 2.84
CA THR A 152 -20.89 4.66 1.58
C THR A 152 -20.79 6.17 1.44
N LEU A 153 -19.56 6.68 1.38
CA LEU A 153 -19.28 8.11 1.20
C LEU A 153 -19.19 8.47 -0.28
N HIS A 154 -18.48 7.67 -1.06
CA HIS A 154 -18.29 7.89 -2.49
C HIS A 154 -18.28 6.56 -3.24
N ALA A 155 -18.82 6.57 -4.46
CA ALA A 155 -18.84 5.39 -5.31
C ALA A 155 -18.78 5.76 -6.79
N LEU A 156 -18.17 4.87 -7.57
CA LEU A 156 -18.23 4.83 -9.03
C LEU A 156 -18.37 3.36 -9.42
N ASN A 157 -19.42 3.00 -10.16
CA ASN A 157 -19.68 1.62 -10.62
C ASN A 157 -19.60 0.57 -9.48
N ALA A 158 -20.04 0.91 -8.26
CA ALA A 158 -19.95 0.03 -7.09
C ALA A 158 -20.69 -1.30 -7.25
N ASP A 159 -21.78 -1.32 -8.06
CA ASP A 159 -22.59 -2.50 -8.29
C ASP A 159 -22.10 -3.36 -9.47
N LYS A 160 -21.05 -2.92 -10.18
CA LYS A 160 -20.45 -3.70 -11.25
C LYS A 160 -19.51 -4.75 -10.71
N GLN A 161 -19.57 -5.94 -11.35
CA GLN A 161 -18.61 -7.00 -11.05
C GLN A 161 -17.30 -6.75 -11.77
N PHE A 162 -16.22 -6.93 -11.03
CA PHE A 162 -14.84 -6.87 -11.51
C PHE A 162 -14.12 -8.17 -11.24
N ALA A 163 -13.07 -8.47 -12.00
CA ALA A 163 -12.19 -9.57 -11.69
C ALA A 163 -11.54 -9.34 -10.32
N THR A 164 -11.70 -10.30 -9.42
CA THR A 164 -11.23 -10.19 -8.04
C THR A 164 -9.71 -10.22 -7.92
N GLY A 165 -8.99 -10.83 -8.90
CA GLY A 165 -7.58 -11.10 -8.74
C GLY A 165 -7.33 -11.80 -7.40
N SER A 166 -6.23 -11.44 -6.71
CA SER A 166 -5.90 -12.07 -5.41
C SER A 166 -6.82 -11.68 -4.26
N THR A 167 -7.78 -10.75 -4.43
CA THR A 167 -8.73 -10.45 -3.35
C THR A 167 -9.66 -11.61 -3.03
N PHE A 168 -9.83 -12.59 -3.95
CA PHE A 168 -10.58 -13.81 -3.65
C PHE A 168 -10.01 -14.60 -2.45
N LYS A 169 -8.74 -14.45 -2.13
CA LYS A 169 -8.08 -15.07 -0.98
C LYS A 169 -8.71 -14.68 0.36
N LEU A 170 -9.39 -13.54 0.40
CA LEU A 170 -10.18 -13.15 1.56
C LEU A 170 -11.34 -14.10 1.84
N TYR A 171 -11.93 -14.72 0.81
CA TYR A 171 -12.96 -15.76 1.01
C TYR A 171 -12.39 -17.02 1.63
N VAL A 172 -11.20 -17.43 1.20
CA VAL A 172 -10.45 -18.55 1.79
C VAL A 172 -10.12 -18.27 3.26
N LEU A 173 -9.63 -17.06 3.55
CA LEU A 173 -9.34 -16.64 4.92
C LEU A 173 -10.59 -16.59 5.78
N ALA A 174 -11.71 -16.09 5.26
CA ALA A 174 -12.99 -16.00 5.97
C ALA A 174 -13.51 -17.38 6.34
N GLU A 175 -13.40 -18.38 5.45
CA GLU A 175 -13.77 -19.75 5.77
C GLU A 175 -12.86 -20.36 6.83
N LEU A 176 -11.55 -20.21 6.70
CA LEU A 176 -10.61 -20.69 7.72
C LEU A 176 -10.90 -20.07 9.09
N ALA A 177 -11.08 -18.76 9.15
CA ALA A 177 -11.40 -18.05 10.39
C ALA A 177 -12.71 -18.53 11.01
N SER A 178 -13.71 -18.84 10.16
CA SER A 178 -15.00 -19.39 10.59
C SER A 178 -14.87 -20.78 11.23
N GLN A 179 -14.08 -21.67 10.60
CA GLN A 179 -13.83 -23.01 11.13
C GLN A 179 -13.03 -22.96 12.43
N VAL A 180 -12.09 -22.02 12.56
CA VAL A 180 -11.35 -21.81 13.81
C VAL A 180 -12.24 -21.25 14.90
N ALA A 181 -13.06 -20.23 14.60
CA ALA A 181 -14.00 -19.67 15.56
C ALA A 181 -15.07 -20.70 16.01
N GLY A 182 -15.48 -21.59 15.12
CA GLY A 182 -16.38 -22.70 15.41
C GLY A 182 -15.74 -23.90 16.12
N GLY A 183 -14.43 -23.85 16.40
CA GLY A 183 -13.69 -24.92 17.09
C GLY A 183 -13.43 -26.18 16.24
N GLN A 184 -13.73 -26.14 14.95
CA GLN A 184 -13.47 -27.26 14.03
C GLN A 184 -11.97 -27.41 13.70
N ARG A 185 -11.25 -26.30 13.73
CA ARG A 185 -9.79 -26.23 13.50
C ARG A 185 -9.15 -25.27 14.50
N ARG A 186 -7.82 -25.32 14.55
CA ARG A 186 -6.99 -24.37 15.32
C ARG A 186 -5.96 -23.73 14.38
N TRP A 187 -5.60 -22.50 14.62
CA TRP A 187 -4.52 -21.83 13.91
C TRP A 187 -3.19 -22.62 13.95
N SER A 188 -2.96 -23.36 15.03
CA SER A 188 -1.78 -24.20 15.23
C SER A 188 -1.86 -25.58 14.56
N ASP A 189 -2.95 -25.97 13.94
CA ASP A 189 -3.05 -27.26 13.25
C ASP A 189 -2.04 -27.28 12.11
N VAL A 190 -1.31 -28.41 12.01
CA VAL A 190 -0.22 -28.61 11.05
C VAL A 190 -0.71 -29.48 9.92
N VAL A 191 -0.48 -29.02 8.71
CA VAL A 191 -0.79 -29.73 7.46
C VAL A 191 0.44 -29.74 6.56
N PRO A 192 0.58 -30.70 5.62
CA PRO A 192 1.62 -30.62 4.60
C PRO A 192 1.31 -29.49 3.63
N LEU A 193 2.33 -28.78 3.11
CA LEU A 193 2.14 -27.79 2.04
C LEU A 193 1.38 -28.42 0.85
N GLY A 194 1.84 -29.56 0.37
CA GLY A 194 1.13 -30.50 -0.53
C GLY A 194 0.80 -29.97 -1.92
N VAL A 195 1.11 -28.72 -2.23
CA VAL A 195 0.87 -28.07 -3.52
C VAL A 195 2.13 -27.38 -3.98
N ARG A 196 2.48 -27.60 -5.25
CA ARG A 196 3.53 -26.84 -5.92
C ARG A 196 2.86 -25.85 -6.86
N ASN A 197 3.20 -24.59 -6.72
CA ASN A 197 2.72 -23.54 -7.59
C ASN A 197 3.89 -22.60 -7.95
N HIS A 198 4.29 -22.61 -9.21
CA HIS A 198 5.44 -21.83 -9.69
C HIS A 198 5.21 -20.32 -9.67
N SER A 199 3.95 -19.89 -9.57
CA SER A 199 3.59 -18.47 -9.41
C SER A 199 3.60 -17.99 -7.95
N SER A 200 3.99 -18.85 -6.99
CA SER A 200 4.11 -18.48 -5.58
C SER A 200 5.25 -17.49 -5.33
N ALA A 201 5.05 -16.59 -4.37
CA ALA A 201 6.02 -15.56 -4.02
C ALA A 201 7.08 -16.02 -3.00
N GLY A 202 6.88 -17.13 -2.30
CA GLY A 202 7.76 -17.57 -1.22
C GLY A 202 7.89 -19.08 -1.03
N THR A 203 6.82 -19.83 -1.25
CA THR A 203 6.77 -21.27 -0.94
C THR A 203 7.05 -22.17 -2.16
N GLN A 204 7.31 -21.63 -3.35
CA GLN A 204 7.50 -22.39 -4.58
C GLN A 204 8.64 -23.43 -4.53
N ASN A 205 9.64 -23.21 -3.71
CA ASN A 205 10.81 -24.08 -3.55
C ASN A 205 10.75 -24.97 -2.30
N TRP A 206 9.68 -24.89 -1.51
CA TRP A 206 9.55 -25.72 -0.31
C TRP A 206 9.21 -27.17 -0.70
N PRO A 207 9.72 -28.18 0.04
CA PRO A 207 9.28 -29.56 -0.15
C PRO A 207 7.77 -29.70 0.05
N LEU A 208 7.13 -30.60 -0.74
CA LEU A 208 5.67 -30.78 -0.68
C LEU A 208 5.17 -31.30 0.67
N ASP A 209 5.98 -32.07 1.35
CA ASP A 209 5.70 -32.64 2.70
C ASP A 209 6.06 -31.72 3.85
N THR A 210 6.54 -30.49 3.56
CA THR A 210 6.86 -29.48 4.61
C THR A 210 5.67 -29.29 5.53
N PRO A 211 5.81 -29.57 6.84
CA PRO A 211 4.76 -29.35 7.83
C PRO A 211 4.59 -27.85 8.07
N VAL A 212 3.39 -27.34 7.85
CA VAL A 212 3.09 -25.89 7.97
C VAL A 212 1.82 -25.72 8.77
N THR A 213 1.79 -24.73 9.68
CA THR A 213 0.57 -24.41 10.41
C THR A 213 -0.43 -23.68 9.51
N LEU A 214 -1.73 -23.82 9.81
CA LEU A 214 -2.77 -23.06 9.12
C LEU A 214 -2.54 -21.55 9.23
N GLN A 215 -2.04 -21.08 10.39
CA GLN A 215 -1.68 -19.67 10.59
C GLN A 215 -0.55 -19.24 9.64
N THR A 216 0.48 -20.06 9.50
CA THR A 216 1.59 -19.73 8.58
C THR A 216 1.10 -19.64 7.14
N LEU A 217 0.30 -20.61 6.69
CA LEU A 217 -0.29 -20.58 5.34
C LEU A 217 -1.14 -19.32 5.14
N ALA A 218 -2.03 -18.99 6.09
CA ALA A 218 -2.88 -17.80 6.02
C ALA A 218 -2.03 -16.50 5.99
N THR A 219 -0.97 -16.44 6.80
CA THR A 219 -0.06 -15.29 6.82
C THR A 219 0.64 -15.11 5.47
N TRP A 220 1.20 -16.17 4.90
CA TRP A 220 1.84 -16.11 3.57
C TRP A 220 0.83 -15.77 2.45
N MET A 221 -0.36 -16.39 2.48
CA MET A 221 -1.43 -16.11 1.54
C MET A 221 -1.78 -14.61 1.47
N ILE A 222 -1.86 -13.95 2.62
CA ILE A 222 -2.31 -12.54 2.68
C ILE A 222 -1.13 -11.56 2.57
N SER A 223 -0.01 -11.78 3.29
CA SER A 223 1.06 -10.78 3.39
C SER A 223 1.85 -10.61 2.10
N VAL A 224 2.08 -11.71 1.37
CA VAL A 224 2.81 -11.72 0.09
C VAL A 224 2.01 -12.30 -1.06
N SER A 225 0.72 -12.55 -0.83
CA SER A 225 -0.17 -13.12 -1.84
C SER A 225 0.29 -14.48 -2.39
N ASP A 226 0.86 -15.34 -1.51
CA ASP A 226 1.42 -16.64 -1.91
C ASP A 226 0.34 -17.58 -2.43
N ASN A 227 0.54 -18.08 -3.67
CA ASN A 227 -0.44 -18.91 -4.35
C ASN A 227 -0.41 -20.38 -3.87
N ALA A 228 0.75 -20.95 -3.57
CA ALA A 228 0.79 -22.31 -3.05
C ALA A 228 0.14 -22.43 -1.66
N SER A 229 0.36 -21.43 -0.79
CA SER A 229 -0.35 -21.35 0.50
C SER A 229 -1.86 -21.21 0.33
N THR A 230 -2.31 -20.47 -0.68
CA THR A 230 -3.74 -20.36 -1.01
C THR A 230 -4.33 -21.70 -1.42
N ASP A 231 -3.67 -22.38 -2.36
CA ASP A 231 -4.13 -23.68 -2.89
C ASP A 231 -4.09 -24.77 -1.83
N ALA A 232 -3.08 -24.74 -0.94
CA ALA A 232 -3.02 -25.63 0.21
C ALA A 232 -4.20 -25.42 1.16
N LEU A 233 -4.54 -24.16 1.47
CA LEU A 233 -5.72 -23.84 2.30
C LEU A 233 -7.03 -24.22 1.61
N MET A 234 -7.19 -23.94 0.31
CA MET A 234 -8.40 -24.37 -0.43
C MET A 234 -8.56 -25.89 -0.44
N ARG A 235 -7.46 -26.64 -0.53
CA ARG A 235 -7.49 -28.10 -0.43
C ARG A 235 -7.92 -28.56 0.96
N GLU A 236 -7.37 -27.98 2.01
CA GLU A 236 -7.62 -28.35 3.40
C GLU A 236 -9.05 -28.00 3.86
N LEU A 237 -9.57 -26.87 3.40
CA LEU A 237 -10.92 -26.39 3.76
C LEU A 237 -12.00 -27.07 2.91
N GLY A 238 -11.65 -27.45 1.69
CA GLY A 238 -12.58 -27.90 0.67
C GLY A 238 -13.18 -26.75 -0.13
N ARG A 239 -13.24 -26.91 -1.45
CA ARG A 239 -13.78 -25.91 -2.38
C ARG A 239 -15.19 -25.48 -2.00
N ASP A 240 -16.08 -26.47 -1.75
CA ASP A 240 -17.49 -26.21 -1.46
C ASP A 240 -17.68 -25.40 -0.18
N ALA A 241 -16.83 -25.60 0.84
CA ALA A 241 -16.88 -24.82 2.07
C ALA A 241 -16.51 -23.35 1.81
N VAL A 242 -15.46 -23.10 1.01
CA VAL A 242 -15.03 -21.75 0.63
C VAL A 242 -16.10 -21.07 -0.24
N GLU A 243 -16.69 -21.79 -1.19
CA GLU A 243 -17.79 -21.30 -2.04
C GLU A 243 -19.04 -20.95 -1.21
N GLY A 244 -19.41 -21.79 -0.26
CA GLY A 244 -20.51 -21.53 0.67
C GLY A 244 -20.33 -20.26 1.50
N LYS A 245 -19.08 -19.82 1.69
CA LYS A 245 -18.79 -18.58 2.41
C LYS A 245 -19.21 -17.33 1.64
N LEU A 246 -19.20 -17.34 0.30
CA LEU A 246 -19.55 -16.19 -0.53
C LEU A 246 -20.89 -15.56 -0.16
N ALA A 247 -21.93 -16.38 -0.03
CA ALA A 247 -23.27 -15.90 0.33
C ALA A 247 -23.31 -15.35 1.76
N THR A 248 -22.62 -16.00 2.70
CA THR A 248 -22.65 -15.63 4.13
C THR A 248 -21.92 -14.32 4.44
N ILE A 249 -20.95 -13.93 3.61
CA ILE A 249 -20.22 -12.67 3.77
C ILE A 249 -20.75 -11.56 2.86
N GLY A 250 -21.89 -11.78 2.21
CA GLY A 250 -22.58 -10.73 1.46
C GLY A 250 -22.08 -10.51 0.03
N HIS A 251 -21.51 -11.53 -0.64
CA HIS A 251 -21.18 -11.42 -2.06
C HIS A 251 -22.47 -11.22 -2.87
N SER A 252 -22.55 -10.15 -3.68
CA SER A 252 -23.77 -9.74 -4.37
C SER A 252 -24.24 -10.71 -5.46
N ALA A 253 -23.37 -11.54 -5.99
CA ALA A 253 -23.68 -12.52 -7.03
C ALA A 253 -22.79 -13.77 -6.88
N PRO A 254 -22.98 -14.58 -5.81
CA PRO A 254 -22.11 -15.72 -5.51
C PRO A 254 -22.05 -16.73 -6.66
N ASP A 255 -23.20 -17.01 -7.30
CA ASP A 255 -23.29 -18.00 -8.39
C ASP A 255 -22.37 -17.67 -9.60
N LYS A 256 -22.03 -16.38 -9.80
CA LYS A 256 -21.12 -15.98 -10.89
C LYS A 256 -19.64 -16.19 -10.55
N ALA A 257 -19.33 -16.54 -9.33
CA ALA A 257 -17.98 -16.87 -8.88
C ALA A 257 -17.72 -18.39 -8.81
N LEU A 258 -18.71 -19.21 -9.23
CA LEU A 258 -18.63 -20.66 -9.16
C LEU A 258 -18.31 -21.28 -10.53
N PRO A 259 -17.56 -22.39 -10.55
CA PRO A 259 -16.80 -22.91 -9.41
C PRO A 259 -15.58 -22.03 -9.12
N MET A 260 -15.26 -21.83 -7.84
CA MET A 260 -14.03 -21.12 -7.47
C MET A 260 -12.81 -21.95 -7.86
N LEU A 261 -11.95 -21.35 -8.66
CA LEU A 261 -10.69 -21.99 -9.07
C LEU A 261 -9.64 -21.88 -7.98
N THR A 262 -8.81 -22.90 -7.82
CA THR A 262 -7.52 -22.75 -7.18
C THR A 262 -6.64 -21.85 -8.07
N THR A 263 -5.57 -21.29 -7.50
CA THR A 263 -4.68 -20.46 -8.30
C THR A 263 -3.95 -21.26 -9.37
N VAL A 264 -3.59 -22.52 -9.09
CA VAL A 264 -2.95 -23.41 -10.07
C VAL A 264 -3.91 -23.72 -11.23
N GLU A 265 -5.18 -23.98 -10.97
CA GLU A 265 -6.19 -24.21 -12.01
C GLU A 265 -6.39 -22.95 -12.88
N ALA A 266 -6.49 -21.78 -12.25
CA ALA A 266 -6.66 -20.52 -12.97
C ALA A 266 -5.47 -20.23 -13.92
N PHE A 267 -4.24 -20.45 -13.46
CA PHE A 267 -3.04 -20.28 -14.30
C PHE A 267 -2.96 -21.35 -15.39
N ALA A 268 -3.31 -22.59 -15.11
CA ALA A 268 -3.34 -23.65 -16.10
C ALA A 268 -4.36 -23.38 -17.22
N LEU A 269 -5.58 -22.93 -16.87
CA LEU A 269 -6.57 -22.50 -17.85
C LEU A 269 -6.08 -21.30 -18.67
N LYS A 270 -5.40 -20.35 -18.03
CA LYS A 270 -4.83 -19.19 -18.73
C LYS A 270 -3.75 -19.58 -19.72
N SER A 271 -2.92 -20.56 -19.40
CA SER A 271 -1.82 -21.05 -20.26
C SER A 271 -2.26 -22.05 -21.33
N ASN A 272 -3.45 -22.64 -21.21
CA ASN A 272 -4.00 -23.61 -22.15
C ASN A 272 -5.28 -23.06 -22.83
N PRO A 273 -5.18 -22.40 -24.00
CA PRO A 273 -6.32 -21.79 -24.69
C PRO A 273 -7.45 -22.78 -25.04
N THR A 274 -7.10 -24.02 -25.38
CA THR A 274 -8.09 -25.05 -25.74
C THR A 274 -8.91 -25.48 -24.54
N LEU A 275 -8.25 -25.75 -23.42
CA LEU A 275 -8.92 -26.13 -22.18
C LEU A 275 -9.75 -24.95 -21.63
N ARG A 276 -9.19 -23.73 -21.68
CA ARG A 276 -9.93 -22.53 -21.30
C ARG A 276 -11.21 -22.37 -22.11
N GLN A 277 -11.17 -22.50 -23.44
CA GLN A 277 -12.35 -22.36 -24.28
C GLN A 277 -13.43 -23.43 -23.98
N ARG A 278 -13.01 -24.67 -23.66
CA ARG A 278 -13.93 -25.71 -23.20
C ARG A 278 -14.57 -25.32 -21.87
N PHE A 279 -13.77 -24.85 -20.93
CA PHE A 279 -14.23 -24.42 -19.60
C PHE A 279 -15.20 -23.24 -19.68
N GLU A 280 -14.90 -22.21 -20.46
CA GLU A 280 -15.74 -21.01 -20.63
C GLU A 280 -17.09 -21.30 -21.27
N LYS A 281 -17.22 -22.35 -22.08
CA LYS A 281 -18.47 -22.76 -22.74
C LYS A 281 -19.29 -23.75 -21.93
N ALA A 282 -18.70 -24.37 -20.92
CA ALA A 282 -19.32 -25.40 -20.11
C ALA A 282 -20.27 -24.81 -19.07
N SER A 283 -21.33 -25.54 -18.71
CA SER A 283 -22.12 -25.27 -17.52
C SER A 283 -21.29 -25.46 -16.24
N GLU A 284 -21.72 -24.91 -15.12
CA GLU A 284 -21.01 -25.08 -13.84
C GLU A 284 -20.73 -26.56 -13.50
N ALA A 285 -21.71 -27.43 -13.69
CA ALA A 285 -21.53 -28.86 -13.46
C ALA A 285 -20.44 -29.46 -14.35
N GLU A 286 -20.46 -29.15 -15.64
CA GLU A 286 -19.43 -29.59 -16.58
C GLU A 286 -18.05 -28.97 -16.27
N GLN A 287 -18.01 -27.73 -15.77
CA GLN A 287 -16.78 -27.09 -15.30
C GLN A 287 -16.17 -27.86 -14.11
N ARG A 288 -17.01 -28.26 -13.15
CA ARG A 288 -16.59 -29.09 -12.01
C ARG A 288 -16.07 -30.46 -12.46
N ASP A 289 -16.72 -31.08 -13.44
CA ASP A 289 -16.28 -32.35 -14.01
C ASP A 289 -14.92 -32.17 -14.76
N LEU A 290 -14.73 -31.08 -15.49
CA LEU A 290 -13.45 -30.74 -16.11
C LEU A 290 -12.35 -30.57 -15.08
N LEU A 291 -12.59 -29.83 -14.00
CA LEU A 291 -11.62 -29.64 -12.92
C LEU A 291 -11.25 -30.97 -12.23
N ALA A 292 -12.17 -31.90 -12.15
CA ALA A 292 -11.93 -33.22 -11.56
C ALA A 292 -11.18 -34.17 -12.50
N SER A 293 -11.53 -34.19 -13.79
CA SER A 293 -10.98 -35.12 -14.79
C SER A 293 -9.65 -34.68 -15.39
N GLU A 294 -9.41 -33.39 -15.55
CA GLU A 294 -8.24 -32.82 -16.23
C GLU A 294 -7.13 -32.39 -15.24
N ARG A 295 -7.06 -33.01 -14.07
CA ARG A 295 -6.10 -32.60 -13.00
C ARG A 295 -4.64 -32.53 -13.48
N ALA A 296 -4.22 -33.42 -14.36
CA ALA A 296 -2.85 -33.43 -14.90
C ALA A 296 -2.60 -32.21 -15.81
N ALA A 297 -3.60 -31.80 -16.60
CA ALA A 297 -3.52 -30.64 -17.47
C ALA A 297 -3.73 -29.31 -16.71
N LEU A 298 -4.28 -29.38 -15.50
CA LEU A 298 -4.52 -28.25 -14.60
C LEU A 298 -3.42 -28.09 -13.53
N SER A 299 -2.31 -28.82 -13.67
CA SER A 299 -1.09 -28.60 -12.89
C SER A 299 -0.21 -27.55 -13.57
N TYR A 300 0.26 -26.58 -12.82
CA TYR A 300 1.09 -25.47 -13.32
C TYR A 300 2.46 -25.46 -12.66
#